data_7d31bd41694477f0338c8ab9cbb809bb
#
_entry.id   7d31bd41694477f0338c8ab9cbb809bb
#
_cell.length_a   1.000
_cell.length_b   1.000
_cell.length_c   1.000
_cell.angle_alpha   90.00
_cell.angle_beta   90.00
_cell.angle_gamma   90.00
#
_symmetry.space_group_name_H-M   'P 1'
#
loop_
_entity.id
_entity.type
_entity.pdbx_description
1 polymer ?
#
loop_
_entity_poly.entity_id
_entity_poly.type
_entity_poly.pdbx_seq_one_letter_code
_entity_poly.pdbx_strand_id
1 'polypeptide(L)'
;MKIAAAVLILLWLTVPVAAQQQHKPEMRAYSYLVYWKNARIGYQESTWKTETVDGEHRDTITDETYIKIKRSFDGTTFEIKESTSKVYGPDWKPLSQVNERSDGGQKTRTEVVYSEGMISVTEASGQGKPVKFEITLDGKNYMDDQQAFAKLKSEGRLKAQERLSFDAFSSSDKALVPCTWIVGQVATRKAKTGETLKGTSVSVVQGGARTELLLDDNGLPLWVWSSAMISAERVDKIPVPFEVESPPEIKSSMEANAVIPGDDTQIERMEIHFKFPVDDGDGVPPLLDSNSYHDVVRWEKGKQTGYAARLKSQRLPEDFKAPAFPLEKVDESAKKFLAATPMCESEDEVLAAKSADVVKKCKDARDAATALCKFVFRYLAKKSGNSGTATARQAYDEKKGDCTEHAALFVALARAAGLPARCVSGTVYLAGKDEAFWGYHAWSEVWLGRWVVVDATVNQVGVGARYLFFQYDEPGETEGSGRTARCLSNDFTPIIDAYRLKGRDEFRLENSKKFEFR
;
A
#
# COMPACT_ATOMS: atom_id res chain seq x y z
N MET A 1 5.49 2.65 -6.29
CA MET A 1 5.65 3.11 -4.89
C MET A 1 4.29 3.48 -4.31
N LYS A 2 3.74 2.68 -3.38
CA LYS A 2 2.38 2.84 -2.81
C LYS A 2 2.19 4.05 -1.88
N ILE A 3 3.11 5.03 -1.88
CA ILE A 3 2.93 6.27 -1.11
C ILE A 3 1.69 7.03 -1.57
N ALA A 4 1.46 7.03 -2.86
CA ALA A 4 0.27 7.60 -3.44
C ALA A 4 -1.03 6.91 -2.96
N ALA A 5 -1.02 5.59 -2.73
CA ALA A 5 -2.16 4.88 -2.16
C ALA A 5 -2.41 5.23 -0.69
N ALA A 6 -1.35 5.45 0.11
CA ALA A 6 -1.51 5.84 1.51
C ALA A 6 -1.98 7.29 1.69
N VAL A 7 -1.62 8.17 0.74
CA VAL A 7 -2.13 9.54 0.69
C VAL A 7 -3.65 9.52 0.46
N LEU A 8 -4.16 8.54 -0.27
CA LEU A 8 -5.55 8.48 -0.73
C LEU A 8 -6.52 7.77 0.21
N ILE A 9 -6.07 6.90 1.10
CA ILE A 9 -6.94 6.28 2.14
C ILE A 9 -7.64 7.32 3.01
N LEU A 10 -7.12 8.54 3.06
CA LEU A 10 -7.68 9.63 3.87
C LEU A 10 -8.90 10.34 3.28
N LEU A 11 -9.01 10.33 1.97
CA LEU A 11 -9.98 11.19 1.27
C LEU A 11 -11.27 10.45 0.91
N TRP A 12 -11.37 9.16 1.24
CA TRP A 12 -12.50 8.30 0.91
C TRP A 12 -13.69 8.39 1.89
N LEU A 13 -13.58 9.20 2.92
CA LEU A 13 -14.70 9.40 3.85
C LEU A 13 -15.63 10.46 3.27
N THR A 14 -16.38 10.05 2.29
CA THR A 14 -17.48 10.82 1.75
C THR A 14 -18.69 10.77 2.68
N VAL A 15 -19.42 11.78 2.67
CA VAL A 15 -20.35 12.31 3.64
C VAL A 15 -21.73 11.70 3.63
N PRO A 16 -22.40 11.47 4.76
CA PRO A 16 -23.81 11.17 4.78
C PRO A 16 -24.70 12.31 5.28
N VAL A 17 -25.87 12.42 4.69
CA VAL A 17 -27.02 13.15 5.27
C VAL A 17 -28.26 12.30 5.19
N ALA A 18 -28.89 12.06 6.34
CA ALA A 18 -30.21 11.49 6.39
C ALA A 18 -31.26 12.61 6.30
N ALA A 19 -32.08 12.60 5.26
CA ALA A 19 -33.41 13.18 5.29
C ALA A 19 -34.26 12.55 4.18
N GLN A 20 -35.21 11.74 4.55
CA GLN A 20 -36.35 11.39 3.69
C GLN A 20 -37.22 12.64 3.53
N GLN A 21 -37.12 13.31 2.40
CA GLN A 21 -38.13 14.22 1.86
C GLN A 21 -38.06 14.17 0.34
N GLN A 22 -39.23 14.23 -0.33
CA GLN A 22 -39.31 14.34 -1.80
C GLN A 22 -38.50 15.55 -2.27
N HIS A 23 -37.38 15.34 -2.95
CA HIS A 23 -36.45 16.40 -3.27
C HIS A 23 -36.35 16.68 -4.78
N LYS A 24 -36.28 17.99 -5.09
CA LYS A 24 -35.68 18.49 -6.34
C LYS A 24 -34.22 18.07 -6.37
N PRO A 25 -33.61 17.88 -7.55
CA PRO A 25 -32.17 17.64 -7.65
C PRO A 25 -31.41 18.69 -6.83
N GLU A 26 -30.70 18.25 -5.83
CA GLU A 26 -29.89 19.11 -4.98
C GLU A 26 -28.41 18.77 -5.23
N MET A 27 -27.61 19.82 -5.47
CA MET A 27 -26.17 19.67 -5.59
C MET A 27 -25.48 20.48 -4.50
N ARG A 28 -24.57 19.84 -3.76
CA ARG A 28 -23.74 20.46 -2.74
C ARG A 28 -22.29 20.25 -3.10
N ALA A 29 -21.46 21.24 -2.86
CA ALA A 29 -20.03 21.18 -3.10
C ALA A 29 -19.25 21.56 -1.84
N TYR A 30 -18.13 20.89 -1.61
CA TYR A 30 -17.25 21.08 -0.47
C TYR A 30 -15.80 21.06 -0.95
N SER A 31 -14.97 21.91 -0.36
CA SER A 31 -13.56 22.01 -0.72
C SER A 31 -12.68 21.74 0.50
N TYR A 32 -11.54 21.08 0.27
CA TYR A 32 -10.59 20.74 1.31
C TYR A 32 -9.17 21.08 0.87
N LEU A 33 -8.35 21.61 1.78
CA LEU A 33 -6.91 21.71 1.62
C LEU A 33 -6.25 20.48 2.21
N VAL A 34 -5.34 19.88 1.45
CA VAL A 34 -4.63 18.65 1.83
C VAL A 34 -3.20 18.97 2.24
N TYR A 35 -2.80 18.40 3.37
CA TYR A 35 -1.49 18.61 3.96
C TYR A 35 -0.80 17.28 4.22
N TRP A 36 0.51 17.21 4.02
CA TRP A 36 1.35 16.13 4.52
C TRP A 36 2.30 16.69 5.58
N LYS A 37 2.29 16.07 6.77
CA LYS A 37 2.89 16.66 7.97
C LYS A 37 2.30 18.06 8.20
N ASN A 38 2.98 19.11 7.81
CA ASN A 38 2.46 20.47 7.92
C ASN A 38 2.48 21.26 6.60
N ALA A 39 3.02 20.67 5.53
CA ALA A 39 3.09 21.31 4.23
C ALA A 39 1.82 21.06 3.42
N ARG A 40 1.27 22.12 2.82
CA ARG A 40 0.14 22.00 1.90
C ARG A 40 0.59 21.36 0.60
N ILE A 41 0.06 20.15 0.30
CA ILE A 41 0.46 19.35 -0.84
C ILE A 41 -0.61 19.25 -1.92
N GLY A 42 -1.84 19.66 -1.64
CA GLY A 42 -2.93 19.47 -2.58
C GLY A 42 -4.26 20.03 -2.08
N TYR A 43 -5.30 19.67 -2.81
CA TYR A 43 -6.68 19.96 -2.46
C TYR A 43 -7.60 18.81 -2.91
N GLN A 44 -8.83 18.83 -2.39
CA GLN A 44 -9.93 17.98 -2.84
C GLN A 44 -11.18 18.83 -2.96
N GLU A 45 -11.96 18.57 -4.01
CA GLU A 45 -13.31 19.09 -4.19
C GLU A 45 -14.28 17.91 -4.21
N SER A 46 -15.30 17.97 -3.37
CA SER A 46 -16.33 16.94 -3.26
C SER A 46 -17.67 17.53 -3.71
N THR A 47 -18.34 16.85 -4.61
CA THR A 47 -19.70 17.17 -5.04
C THR A 47 -20.66 16.05 -4.67
N TRP A 48 -21.80 16.42 -4.14
CA TRP A 48 -22.87 15.51 -3.84
C TRP A 48 -24.11 15.91 -4.60
N LYS A 49 -24.60 15.01 -5.45
CA LYS A 49 -25.80 15.16 -6.28
C LYS A 49 -26.85 14.14 -5.84
N THR A 50 -28.04 14.63 -5.56
CA THR A 50 -29.21 13.80 -5.29
C THR A 50 -30.17 13.89 -6.46
N GLU A 51 -30.64 12.76 -6.99
CA GLU A 51 -31.60 12.71 -8.08
C GLU A 51 -32.53 11.50 -7.96
N THR A 52 -33.62 11.50 -8.71
CA THR A 52 -34.51 10.35 -8.86
C THR A 52 -34.34 9.76 -10.27
N VAL A 53 -33.92 8.51 -10.34
CA VAL A 53 -33.71 7.77 -11.58
C VAL A 53 -34.64 6.56 -11.57
N ASP A 54 -35.48 6.44 -12.58
CA ASP A 54 -36.50 5.36 -12.71
C ASP A 54 -37.40 5.21 -11.48
N GLY A 55 -37.70 6.33 -10.81
CA GLY A 55 -38.54 6.38 -9.61
C GLY A 55 -37.80 6.05 -8.30
N GLU A 56 -36.54 5.70 -8.35
CA GLU A 56 -35.69 5.43 -7.19
C GLU A 56 -34.78 6.61 -6.85
N HIS A 57 -34.60 6.83 -5.55
CA HIS A 57 -33.67 7.82 -5.04
C HIS A 57 -32.22 7.36 -5.24
N ARG A 58 -31.38 8.24 -5.78
CA ARG A 58 -29.95 8.01 -5.95
C ARG A 58 -29.14 9.20 -5.49
N ASP A 59 -28.10 8.91 -4.73
CA ASP A 59 -27.08 9.87 -4.34
C ASP A 59 -25.77 9.54 -5.04
N THR A 60 -25.19 10.53 -5.72
CA THR A 60 -23.87 10.41 -6.34
C THR A 60 -22.91 11.36 -5.64
N ILE A 61 -21.82 10.81 -5.12
CA ILE A 61 -20.74 11.59 -4.53
C ILE A 61 -19.53 11.47 -5.43
N THR A 62 -19.00 12.61 -5.84
CA THR A 62 -17.80 12.70 -6.68
C THR A 62 -16.74 13.52 -5.99
N ASP A 63 -15.56 12.93 -5.83
CA ASP A 63 -14.37 13.55 -5.22
C ASP A 63 -13.30 13.73 -6.29
N GLU A 64 -12.85 14.97 -6.46
CA GLU A 64 -11.74 15.36 -7.33
C GLU A 64 -10.55 15.76 -6.47
N THR A 65 -9.48 14.98 -6.53
CA THR A 65 -8.27 15.18 -5.70
C THR A 65 -7.07 15.53 -6.55
N TYR A 66 -6.34 16.56 -6.14
CA TYR A 66 -5.05 16.94 -6.68
C TYR A 66 -3.99 16.96 -5.59
N ILE A 67 -2.87 16.27 -5.82
CA ILE A 67 -1.72 16.21 -4.89
C ILE A 67 -0.42 16.34 -5.66
N LYS A 68 0.54 17.05 -5.06
CA LYS A 68 1.89 17.20 -5.59
C LYS A 68 2.94 16.86 -4.54
N ILE A 69 3.86 15.95 -4.86
CA ILE A 69 4.88 15.42 -3.95
C ILE A 69 6.22 15.36 -4.67
N LYS A 70 7.33 15.64 -3.97
CA LYS A 70 8.70 15.50 -4.49
C LYS A 70 9.40 14.28 -3.92
N ARG A 71 10.13 13.55 -4.76
CA ARG A 71 10.96 12.41 -4.36
C ARG A 71 12.40 12.87 -4.08
N SER A 72 12.94 12.48 -2.91
CA SER A 72 14.24 13.00 -2.46
C SER A 72 15.43 12.51 -3.26
N PHE A 73 15.42 11.25 -3.72
CA PHE A 73 16.62 10.64 -4.28
C PHE A 73 16.95 11.11 -5.71
N ASP A 74 15.98 11.56 -6.48
CA ASP A 74 16.17 12.05 -7.85
C ASP A 74 15.52 13.42 -8.11
N GLY A 75 14.87 14.01 -7.09
CA GLY A 75 14.20 15.30 -7.18
C GLY A 75 12.93 15.31 -8.03
N THR A 76 12.49 14.16 -8.54
CA THR A 76 11.28 14.06 -9.36
C THR A 76 10.06 14.49 -8.59
N THR A 77 9.22 15.31 -9.22
CA THR A 77 7.93 15.74 -8.67
C THR A 77 6.82 14.92 -9.31
N PHE A 78 5.96 14.33 -8.46
CA PHE A 78 4.74 13.64 -8.90
C PHE A 78 3.55 14.56 -8.78
N GLU A 79 2.69 14.47 -9.77
CA GLU A 79 1.33 15.00 -9.69
C GLU A 79 0.36 13.82 -9.71
N ILE A 80 -0.46 13.74 -8.68
CA ILE A 80 -1.53 12.76 -8.56
C ILE A 80 -2.84 13.49 -8.76
N LYS A 81 -3.62 13.05 -9.74
CA LYS A 81 -4.99 13.47 -9.95
C LYS A 81 -5.87 12.25 -9.83
N GLU A 82 -6.89 12.34 -9.03
CA GLU A 82 -7.82 11.26 -8.83
C GLU A 82 -9.25 11.78 -8.82
N SER A 83 -10.12 11.10 -9.55
CA SER A 83 -11.56 11.32 -9.54
C SER A 83 -12.24 10.04 -9.08
N THR A 84 -13.03 10.14 -8.03
CA THR A 84 -13.84 9.01 -7.53
C THR A 84 -15.29 9.42 -7.56
N SER A 85 -16.11 8.64 -8.27
CA SER A 85 -17.56 8.81 -8.29
C SER A 85 -18.21 7.55 -7.74
N LYS A 86 -19.03 7.69 -6.72
CA LYS A 86 -19.74 6.60 -6.05
C LYS A 86 -21.24 6.87 -6.03
N VAL A 87 -22.00 5.88 -6.45
CA VAL A 87 -23.46 5.95 -6.55
C VAL A 87 -24.09 5.09 -5.48
N TYR A 88 -25.03 5.66 -4.76
CA TYR A 88 -25.80 5.01 -3.71
C TYR A 88 -27.28 4.96 -4.09
N GLY A 89 -27.93 3.88 -3.71
CA GLY A 89 -29.37 3.73 -3.71
C GLY A 89 -30.00 4.09 -2.35
N PRO A 90 -31.27 3.69 -2.12
CA PRO A 90 -31.92 3.86 -0.83
C PRO A 90 -31.08 3.29 0.32
N ASP A 91 -31.20 3.91 1.50
CA ASP A 91 -30.49 3.51 2.73
C ASP A 91 -28.95 3.46 2.59
N TRP A 92 -28.42 4.30 1.70
CA TRP A 92 -26.97 4.38 1.43
C TRP A 92 -26.36 3.06 0.96
N LYS A 93 -27.14 2.20 0.35
CA LYS A 93 -26.63 0.98 -0.26
C LYS A 93 -25.76 1.34 -1.46
N PRO A 94 -24.47 1.01 -1.47
CA PRO A 94 -23.61 1.31 -2.62
C PRO A 94 -24.07 0.48 -3.82
N LEU A 95 -24.13 1.12 -4.99
CA LEU A 95 -24.52 0.50 -6.27
C LEU A 95 -23.33 0.35 -7.19
N SER A 96 -22.56 1.40 -7.35
CA SER A 96 -21.36 1.40 -8.17
C SER A 96 -20.35 2.45 -7.71
N GLN A 97 -19.11 2.25 -8.13
CA GLN A 97 -18.04 3.22 -7.94
C GLN A 97 -17.12 3.20 -9.15
N VAL A 98 -16.70 4.37 -9.57
CA VAL A 98 -15.66 4.54 -10.59
C VAL A 98 -14.56 5.39 -9.98
N ASN A 99 -13.33 4.88 -10.07
CA ASN A 99 -12.15 5.62 -9.68
C ASN A 99 -11.25 5.77 -10.91
N GLU A 100 -10.88 7.01 -11.24
CA GLU A 100 -9.92 7.34 -12.28
C GLU A 100 -8.74 8.05 -11.65
N ARG A 101 -7.55 7.51 -11.82
CA ARG A 101 -6.34 8.04 -11.24
C ARG A 101 -5.27 8.27 -12.30
N SER A 102 -4.59 9.40 -12.21
CA SER A 102 -3.38 9.69 -12.95
C SER A 102 -2.24 9.95 -11.96
N ASP A 103 -1.17 9.17 -12.06
CA ASP A 103 0.00 9.25 -11.19
C ASP A 103 1.26 9.28 -12.07
N GLY A 104 1.90 10.44 -12.15
CA GLY A 104 3.08 10.63 -12.99
C GLY A 104 2.89 10.31 -14.48
N GLY A 105 1.68 10.49 -14.99
CA GLY A 105 1.32 10.20 -16.38
C GLY A 105 0.73 8.81 -16.61
N GLN A 106 0.77 7.93 -15.63
CA GLN A 106 0.05 6.66 -15.63
C GLN A 106 -1.42 6.88 -15.33
N LYS A 107 -2.29 6.21 -16.06
CA LYS A 107 -3.74 6.25 -15.84
C LYS A 107 -4.23 4.88 -15.43
N THR A 108 -4.96 4.84 -14.33
CA THR A 108 -5.66 3.64 -13.86
C THR A 108 -7.14 3.98 -13.73
N ARG A 109 -8.00 3.08 -14.20
CA ARG A 109 -9.45 3.15 -14.01
C ARG A 109 -9.91 1.90 -13.30
N THR A 110 -10.60 2.07 -12.18
CA THR A 110 -11.20 0.99 -11.40
C THR A 110 -12.70 1.19 -11.37
N GLU A 111 -13.43 0.19 -11.83
CA GLU A 111 -14.90 0.13 -11.77
C GLU A 111 -15.30 -0.92 -10.74
N VAL A 112 -16.18 -0.55 -9.83
CA VAL A 112 -16.73 -1.44 -8.80
C VAL A 112 -18.23 -1.49 -8.94
N VAL A 113 -18.78 -2.69 -8.99
CA VAL A 113 -20.23 -2.94 -9.02
C VAL A 113 -20.60 -3.74 -7.79
N TYR A 114 -21.54 -3.22 -7.02
CA TYR A 114 -22.07 -3.85 -5.81
C TYR A 114 -23.37 -4.57 -6.14
N SER A 115 -23.42 -5.86 -5.97
CA SER A 115 -24.59 -6.70 -6.13
C SER A 115 -24.93 -7.45 -4.85
N GLU A 116 -26.05 -8.15 -4.83
CA GLU A 116 -26.39 -8.97 -3.70
C GLU A 116 -25.38 -10.12 -3.56
N GLY A 117 -24.71 -10.16 -2.39
CA GLY A 117 -23.71 -11.20 -2.07
C GLY A 117 -22.34 -11.04 -2.73
N MET A 118 -22.08 -10.03 -3.57
CA MET A 118 -20.82 -9.92 -4.30
C MET A 118 -20.41 -8.49 -4.66
N ILE A 119 -19.12 -8.22 -4.63
CA ILE A 119 -18.50 -7.02 -5.20
C ILE A 119 -17.65 -7.44 -6.39
N SER A 120 -17.96 -6.90 -7.57
CA SER A 120 -17.19 -7.11 -8.80
C SER A 120 -16.30 -5.89 -9.05
N VAL A 121 -15.00 -6.10 -9.23
CA VAL A 121 -14.02 -5.04 -9.49
C VAL A 121 -13.39 -5.28 -10.85
N THR A 122 -13.40 -4.26 -11.70
CA THR A 122 -12.69 -4.27 -12.99
C THR A 122 -11.64 -3.16 -12.94
N GLU A 123 -10.38 -3.49 -13.15
CA GLU A 123 -9.29 -2.51 -13.18
C GLU A 123 -8.56 -2.54 -14.51
N ALA A 124 -8.34 -1.38 -15.09
CA ALA A 124 -7.56 -1.17 -16.29
C ALA A 124 -6.42 -0.18 -16.00
N SER A 125 -5.21 -0.49 -16.43
CA SER A 125 -4.05 0.38 -16.30
C SER A 125 -3.37 0.55 -17.67
N GLY A 126 -3.14 1.80 -18.09
CA GLY A 126 -2.52 2.11 -19.37
C GLY A 126 -3.26 1.51 -20.56
N GLN A 127 -2.54 0.74 -21.38
CA GLN A 127 -3.09 0.02 -22.55
C GLN A 127 -3.32 -1.48 -22.27
N GLY A 128 -3.15 -1.92 -21.02
CA GLY A 128 -3.33 -3.32 -20.61
C GLY A 128 -4.79 -3.78 -20.73
N LYS A 129 -4.99 -5.09 -20.84
CA LYS A 129 -6.34 -5.67 -20.77
C LYS A 129 -6.90 -5.48 -19.35
N PRO A 130 -8.19 -5.12 -19.20
CA PRO A 130 -8.81 -5.03 -17.89
C PRO A 130 -8.74 -6.35 -17.12
N VAL A 131 -8.39 -6.29 -15.85
CA VAL A 131 -8.38 -7.43 -14.92
C VAL A 131 -9.62 -7.37 -14.04
N LYS A 132 -10.29 -8.51 -13.85
CA LYS A 132 -11.50 -8.61 -13.05
C LYS A 132 -11.26 -9.42 -11.79
N PHE A 133 -11.86 -8.97 -10.68
CA PHE A 133 -11.88 -9.63 -9.39
C PHE A 133 -13.30 -9.73 -8.88
N GLU A 134 -13.61 -10.78 -8.15
CA GLU A 134 -14.89 -10.96 -7.48
C GLU A 134 -14.66 -11.24 -6.00
N ILE A 135 -15.42 -10.56 -5.15
CA ILE A 135 -15.31 -10.64 -3.70
C ILE A 135 -16.68 -11.06 -3.17
N THR A 136 -16.78 -12.25 -2.60
CA THR A 136 -18.03 -12.70 -1.98
C THR A 136 -18.30 -11.99 -0.66
N LEU A 137 -19.55 -11.64 -0.45
CA LEU A 137 -20.07 -11.03 0.79
C LEU A 137 -20.75 -12.06 1.69
N ASP A 138 -20.85 -13.32 1.27
CA ASP A 138 -21.52 -14.37 2.03
C ASP A 138 -20.88 -14.58 3.42
N GLY A 139 -21.69 -14.48 4.46
CA GLY A 139 -21.25 -14.58 5.85
C GLY A 139 -20.40 -13.41 6.35
N LYS A 140 -20.29 -12.32 5.58
CA LYS A 140 -19.57 -11.10 5.96
C LYS A 140 -20.51 -10.04 6.48
N ASN A 141 -20.05 -9.30 7.48
CA ASN A 141 -20.77 -8.11 7.97
C ASN A 141 -20.31 -6.87 7.16
N TYR A 142 -20.53 -6.94 5.84
CA TYR A 142 -20.14 -5.86 4.95
C TYR A 142 -20.98 -4.61 5.17
N MET A 143 -20.32 -3.47 5.20
CA MET A 143 -20.95 -2.15 5.24
C MET A 143 -20.04 -1.12 4.56
N ASP A 144 -20.66 -0.16 3.90
CA ASP A 144 -19.98 1.03 3.42
C ASP A 144 -19.93 2.10 4.53
N ASP A 145 -18.97 3.03 4.44
CA ASP A 145 -18.80 4.09 5.42
C ASP A 145 -20.06 4.98 5.56
N GLN A 146 -20.77 5.23 4.44
CA GLN A 146 -22.01 5.98 4.45
C GLN A 146 -23.12 5.24 5.19
N GLN A 147 -23.21 3.93 4.96
CA GLN A 147 -24.15 3.08 5.69
C GLN A 147 -23.81 3.04 7.19
N ALA A 148 -22.52 2.95 7.52
CA ALA A 148 -22.05 2.93 8.91
C ALA A 148 -22.46 4.20 9.66
N PHE A 149 -22.25 5.36 9.05
CA PHE A 149 -22.66 6.63 9.65
C PHE A 149 -24.20 6.74 9.74
N ALA A 150 -24.92 6.45 8.65
CA ALA A 150 -26.37 6.52 8.63
C ALA A 150 -26.98 5.63 9.71
N LYS A 151 -26.43 4.42 9.90
CA LYS A 151 -26.81 3.49 10.96
C LYS A 151 -26.58 4.08 12.35
N LEU A 152 -25.38 4.57 12.66
CA LEU A 152 -25.08 5.19 13.95
C LEU A 152 -26.00 6.38 14.23
N LYS A 153 -26.31 7.18 13.22
CA LYS A 153 -27.19 8.34 13.33
C LYS A 153 -28.63 7.93 13.57
N SER A 154 -29.18 7.01 12.80
CA SER A 154 -30.58 6.56 12.92
C SER A 154 -30.85 5.84 14.25
N GLU A 155 -29.86 5.10 14.77
CA GLU A 155 -29.92 4.43 16.06
C GLU A 155 -29.64 5.37 17.25
N GLY A 156 -29.36 6.65 17.02
CA GLY A 156 -28.99 7.62 18.06
C GLY A 156 -27.67 7.30 18.76
N ARG A 157 -26.78 6.58 18.09
CA ARG A 157 -25.50 6.09 18.60
C ARG A 157 -24.29 6.96 18.21
N LEU A 158 -24.50 8.15 17.67
CA LEU A 158 -23.44 9.15 17.52
C LEU A 158 -23.09 9.76 18.90
N LYS A 159 -22.72 8.92 19.86
CA LYS A 159 -22.38 9.27 21.24
C LYS A 159 -21.00 8.73 21.58
N ALA A 160 -20.31 9.44 22.47
CA ALA A 160 -18.96 9.04 22.90
C ALA A 160 -18.91 7.59 23.40
N GLN A 161 -17.85 6.89 23.03
CA GLN A 161 -17.53 5.49 23.31
C GLN A 161 -18.36 4.45 22.54
N GLU A 162 -19.30 4.85 21.69
CA GLU A 162 -19.98 3.92 20.80
C GLU A 162 -19.01 3.37 19.77
N ARG A 163 -19.15 2.07 19.47
CA ARG A 163 -18.33 1.35 18.49
C ARG A 163 -19.22 0.64 17.49
N LEU A 164 -18.78 0.65 16.22
CA LEU A 164 -19.40 -0.10 15.14
C LEU A 164 -18.30 -0.82 14.35
N SER A 165 -18.33 -2.15 14.36
CA SER A 165 -17.36 -2.97 13.61
C SER A 165 -18.04 -3.68 12.46
N PHE A 166 -17.40 -3.69 11.29
CA PHE A 166 -17.90 -4.28 10.05
C PHE A 166 -16.73 -4.60 9.11
N ASP A 167 -17.02 -5.26 8.00
CA ASP A 167 -16.06 -5.47 6.92
C ASP A 167 -16.27 -4.37 5.88
N ALA A 168 -15.25 -3.57 5.59
CA ALA A 168 -15.29 -2.52 4.56
C ALA A 168 -14.53 -2.97 3.31
N PHE A 169 -15.00 -2.56 2.13
CA PHE A 169 -14.26 -2.77 0.90
C PHE A 169 -13.08 -1.78 0.80
N SER A 170 -11.89 -2.32 0.61
CA SER A 170 -10.69 -1.55 0.32
C SER A 170 -10.35 -1.65 -1.17
N SER A 171 -10.46 -0.56 -1.88
CA SER A 171 -10.12 -0.51 -3.31
C SER A 171 -8.61 -0.64 -3.56
N SER A 172 -7.77 -0.23 -2.62
CA SER A 172 -6.32 -0.40 -2.70
C SER A 172 -5.90 -1.85 -2.53
N ASP A 173 -6.57 -2.58 -1.62
CA ASP A 173 -6.25 -3.97 -1.31
C ASP A 173 -7.05 -4.96 -2.17
N LYS A 174 -8.09 -4.50 -2.87
CA LYS A 174 -9.02 -5.32 -3.65
C LYS A 174 -9.65 -6.43 -2.79
N ALA A 175 -9.96 -6.10 -1.54
CA ALA A 175 -10.47 -7.05 -0.55
C ALA A 175 -11.38 -6.39 0.47
N LEU A 176 -12.11 -7.23 1.23
CA LEU A 176 -12.75 -6.79 2.45
C LEU A 176 -11.72 -6.74 3.58
N VAL A 177 -11.70 -5.64 4.30
CA VAL A 177 -10.82 -5.43 5.45
C VAL A 177 -11.65 -5.09 6.70
N PRO A 178 -11.24 -5.55 7.89
CA PRO A 178 -11.89 -5.16 9.13
C PRO A 178 -11.87 -3.65 9.29
N CYS A 179 -13.02 -3.09 9.61
CA CYS A 179 -13.22 -1.66 9.88
C CYS A 179 -13.92 -1.48 11.23
N THR A 180 -13.45 -0.55 12.05
CA THR A 180 -14.10 -0.19 13.31
C THR A 180 -14.17 1.32 13.43
N TRP A 181 -15.39 1.81 13.61
CA TRP A 181 -15.68 3.20 13.94
C TRP A 181 -15.82 3.35 15.45
N ILE A 182 -15.13 4.35 16.02
CA ILE A 182 -15.17 4.67 17.45
C ILE A 182 -15.59 6.12 17.56
N VAL A 183 -16.80 6.35 18.06
CA VAL A 183 -17.36 7.69 18.22
C VAL A 183 -16.76 8.33 19.47
N GLY A 184 -16.17 9.50 19.31
CA GLY A 184 -15.63 10.31 20.40
C GLY A 184 -16.63 11.38 20.90
N GLN A 185 -16.11 12.33 21.65
CA GLN A 185 -16.90 13.48 22.12
C GLN A 185 -16.95 14.58 21.06
N VAL A 186 -17.84 15.55 21.26
CA VAL A 186 -17.78 16.83 20.53
C VAL A 186 -16.44 17.50 20.87
N ALA A 187 -15.67 17.76 19.86
CA ALA A 187 -14.34 18.34 19.98
C ALA A 187 -14.22 19.66 19.20
N THR A 188 -13.26 20.45 19.61
CA THR A 188 -12.92 21.71 18.93
C THR A 188 -11.48 21.65 18.49
N ARG A 189 -11.21 22.00 17.23
CA ARG A 189 -9.88 22.02 16.63
C ARG A 189 -9.61 23.33 15.92
N LYS A 190 -8.39 23.84 16.04
CA LYS A 190 -7.96 24.99 15.26
C LYS A 190 -7.38 24.51 13.93
N ALA A 191 -8.00 24.92 12.84
CA ALA A 191 -7.51 24.63 11.49
C ALA A 191 -6.22 25.42 11.21
N LYS A 192 -5.45 24.98 10.22
CA LYS A 192 -4.24 25.72 9.75
C LYS A 192 -4.60 27.05 9.08
N THR A 193 -5.82 27.17 8.57
CA THR A 193 -6.40 28.44 8.10
C THR A 193 -6.65 29.45 9.21
N GLY A 194 -6.59 29.03 10.48
CA GLY A 194 -6.88 29.85 11.65
C GLY A 194 -8.31 29.74 12.17
N GLU A 195 -9.20 29.12 11.43
CA GLU A 195 -10.60 28.89 11.83
C GLU A 195 -10.72 27.87 12.97
N THR A 196 -11.81 27.98 13.70
CA THR A 196 -12.14 27.03 14.77
C THR A 196 -13.20 26.06 14.27
N LEU A 197 -12.81 24.81 14.06
CA LEU A 197 -13.67 23.72 13.65
C LEU A 197 -14.26 23.05 14.91
N LYS A 198 -15.57 22.83 14.93
CA LYS A 198 -16.26 22.15 16.04
C LYS A 198 -17.18 21.06 15.48
N GLY A 199 -17.05 19.85 15.98
CA GLY A 199 -17.83 18.73 15.49
C GLY A 199 -17.70 17.48 16.38
N THR A 200 -18.30 16.38 15.95
CA THR A 200 -18.16 15.07 16.61
C THR A 200 -16.87 14.40 16.14
N SER A 201 -16.01 14.02 17.08
CA SER A 201 -14.81 13.24 16.74
C SER A 201 -15.16 11.78 16.47
N VAL A 202 -14.54 11.19 15.45
CA VAL A 202 -14.66 9.78 15.11
C VAL A 202 -13.29 9.24 14.75
N SER A 203 -12.91 8.11 15.33
CA SER A 203 -11.71 7.36 14.96
C SER A 203 -12.12 6.15 14.14
N VAL A 204 -11.54 6.00 12.96
CA VAL A 204 -11.77 4.87 12.06
C VAL A 204 -10.50 4.04 11.98
N VAL A 205 -10.59 2.76 12.30
CA VAL A 205 -9.50 1.79 12.14
C VAL A 205 -9.90 0.82 11.05
N GLN A 206 -9.18 0.86 9.92
CA GLN A 206 -9.47 0.02 8.75
C GLN A 206 -8.18 -0.63 8.25
N GLY A 207 -8.14 -1.96 8.16
CA GLY A 207 -6.96 -2.69 7.69
C GLY A 207 -5.68 -2.35 8.46
N GLY A 208 -5.78 -1.97 9.75
CA GLY A 208 -4.67 -1.53 10.58
C GLY A 208 -4.22 -0.08 10.39
N ALA A 209 -4.83 0.69 9.48
CA ALA A 209 -4.65 2.13 9.37
C ALA A 209 -5.68 2.86 10.23
N ARG A 210 -5.24 3.94 10.90
CA ARG A 210 -6.12 4.79 11.70
C ARG A 210 -6.33 6.13 11.03
N THR A 211 -7.58 6.55 10.97
CA THR A 211 -8.02 7.86 10.49
C THR A 211 -8.85 8.54 11.58
N GLU A 212 -8.50 9.78 11.90
CA GLU A 212 -9.25 10.63 12.82
C GLU A 212 -10.08 11.62 12.02
N LEU A 213 -11.33 11.76 12.40
CA LEU A 213 -12.29 12.66 11.77
C LEU A 213 -12.85 13.65 12.77
N LEU A 214 -13.16 14.84 12.32
CA LEU A 214 -14.07 15.75 12.98
C LEU A 214 -15.25 15.97 12.04
N LEU A 215 -16.44 15.51 12.42
CA LEU A 215 -17.64 15.56 11.60
C LEU A 215 -18.56 16.69 12.05
N ASP A 216 -19.16 17.40 11.10
CA ASP A 216 -20.23 18.36 11.39
C ASP A 216 -21.56 17.64 11.74
N ASP A 217 -22.62 18.40 12.01
CA ASP A 217 -23.93 17.86 12.38
C ASP A 217 -24.60 17.04 11.26
N ASN A 218 -24.13 17.19 10.06
CA ASN A 218 -24.56 16.42 8.89
C ASN A 218 -23.69 15.18 8.63
N GLY A 219 -22.61 15.00 9.41
CA GLY A 219 -21.64 13.93 9.24
C GLY A 219 -20.55 14.22 8.22
N LEU A 220 -20.47 15.47 7.74
CA LEU A 220 -19.47 15.92 6.80
C LEU A 220 -18.13 16.12 7.50
N PRO A 221 -17.01 15.64 6.96
CA PRO A 221 -15.70 15.96 7.52
C PRO A 221 -15.46 17.47 7.52
N LEU A 222 -15.16 17.99 8.68
CA LEU A 222 -14.56 19.31 8.87
C LEU A 222 -13.05 19.21 8.82
N TRP A 223 -12.53 18.10 9.30
CA TRP A 223 -11.13 17.78 9.37
C TRP A 223 -10.92 16.27 9.35
N VAL A 224 -9.85 15.87 8.69
CA VAL A 224 -9.41 14.48 8.57
C VAL A 224 -7.92 14.42 8.86
N TRP A 225 -7.48 13.37 9.55
CA TRP A 225 -6.06 13.04 9.71
C TRP A 225 -5.86 11.53 9.64
N SER A 226 -4.77 11.07 9.04
CA SER A 226 -4.42 9.64 9.05
C SER A 226 -3.05 9.38 9.64
N SER A 227 -2.87 8.13 10.03
CA SER A 227 -1.58 7.61 10.49
C SER A 227 -0.45 7.73 9.44
N ALA A 228 -0.75 8.02 8.18
CA ALA A 228 0.22 8.39 7.15
C ALA A 228 0.69 9.85 7.24
N MET A 229 0.34 10.58 8.32
CA MET A 229 0.69 12.00 8.54
C MET A 229 0.07 12.95 7.52
N ILE A 230 -1.00 12.52 6.87
CA ILE A 230 -1.77 13.35 5.95
C ILE A 230 -3.00 13.87 6.66
N SER A 231 -3.33 15.12 6.42
CA SER A 231 -4.57 15.71 6.92
C SER A 231 -5.27 16.51 5.82
N ALA A 232 -6.59 16.64 5.95
CA ALA A 232 -7.39 17.53 5.12
C ALA A 232 -8.26 18.42 6.01
N GLU A 233 -8.44 19.66 5.62
CA GLU A 233 -9.24 20.64 6.34
C GLU A 233 -10.24 21.27 5.38
N ARG A 234 -11.52 21.29 5.78
CA ARG A 234 -12.57 21.92 4.98
C ARG A 234 -12.36 23.43 4.91
N VAL A 235 -12.52 23.98 3.72
CA VAL A 235 -12.42 25.41 3.44
C VAL A 235 -13.60 25.86 2.58
N ASP A 236 -13.92 27.14 2.60
CA ASP A 236 -15.00 27.68 1.78
C ASP A 236 -14.65 27.65 0.29
N LYS A 237 -13.37 27.83 -0.04
CA LYS A 237 -12.90 27.87 -1.43
C LYS A 237 -11.42 27.52 -1.54
N ILE A 238 -11.06 26.78 -2.59
CA ILE A 238 -9.67 26.56 -2.97
C ILE A 238 -9.06 27.88 -3.46
N PRO A 239 -7.87 28.27 -2.96
CA PRO A 239 -7.16 29.45 -3.45
C PRO A 239 -6.83 29.35 -4.94
N VAL A 240 -6.98 30.44 -5.69
CA VAL A 240 -6.60 30.52 -7.10
C VAL A 240 -5.66 31.72 -7.30
N PRO A 241 -4.42 31.51 -7.80
CA PRO A 241 -3.81 30.23 -8.17
C PRO A 241 -3.56 29.34 -6.95
N PHE A 242 -3.64 28.01 -7.16
CA PHE A 242 -3.28 27.06 -6.11
C PHE A 242 -1.76 26.83 -6.13
N GLU A 243 -1.13 27.14 -5.02
CA GLU A 243 0.31 26.91 -4.84
C GLU A 243 0.55 25.84 -3.78
N VAL A 244 1.37 24.85 -4.13
CA VAL A 244 1.87 23.86 -3.20
C VAL A 244 3.03 24.46 -2.40
N GLU A 245 2.94 24.39 -1.09
CA GLU A 245 4.03 24.80 -0.22
C GLU A 245 5.13 23.76 -0.29
N SER A 246 6.34 24.15 -0.75
CA SER A 246 7.54 23.29 -0.84
C SER A 246 7.25 21.79 -0.63
N PRO A 247 6.93 21.04 -1.70
CA PRO A 247 6.39 19.69 -1.52
C PRO A 247 7.34 18.89 -0.62
N PRO A 248 6.83 18.24 0.44
CA PRO A 248 7.67 17.51 1.37
C PRO A 248 8.42 16.42 0.60
N GLU A 249 9.68 16.26 0.92
CA GLU A 249 10.49 15.21 0.31
C GLU A 249 10.17 13.86 0.94
N ILE A 250 9.92 12.87 0.09
CA ILE A 250 9.89 11.47 0.51
C ILE A 250 11.34 11.01 0.60
N LYS A 251 11.81 10.74 1.82
CA LYS A 251 13.09 10.06 2.01
C LYS A 251 12.97 8.63 1.52
N SER A 252 13.64 8.31 0.44
CA SER A 252 13.70 6.94 -0.10
C SER A 252 14.74 6.06 0.61
N SER A 253 15.59 6.67 1.43
CA SER A 253 16.62 5.99 2.20
C SER A 253 16.87 6.69 3.54
N MET A 254 17.40 5.95 4.48
CA MET A 254 17.80 6.39 5.82
C MET A 254 19.25 5.96 6.04
N GLU A 255 20.07 6.84 6.60
CA GLU A 255 21.44 6.50 6.97
C GLU A 255 21.43 5.35 7.99
N ALA A 256 22.27 4.35 7.75
CA ALA A 256 22.46 3.25 8.68
C ALA A 256 23.52 3.64 9.73
N ASN A 257 23.36 3.13 10.95
CA ASN A 257 24.28 3.43 12.06
C ASN A 257 25.62 2.70 11.97
N ALA A 258 25.82 1.84 10.98
CA ALA A 258 27.07 1.12 10.76
C ALA A 258 27.27 0.72 9.30
N VAL A 259 28.52 0.77 8.85
CA VAL A 259 28.96 0.17 7.58
C VAL A 259 29.47 -1.24 7.89
N ILE A 260 28.77 -2.27 7.41
CA ILE A 260 29.22 -3.65 7.56
C ILE A 260 30.31 -3.91 6.51
N PRO A 261 31.53 -4.31 6.92
CA PRO A 261 32.63 -4.45 6.00
C PRO A 261 32.46 -5.64 5.05
N GLY A 262 32.88 -5.45 3.80
CA GLY A 262 32.86 -6.48 2.76
C GLY A 262 31.58 -6.48 1.93
N ASP A 263 31.26 -7.62 1.35
CA ASP A 263 30.08 -7.81 0.51
C ASP A 263 28.82 -8.00 1.37
N ASP A 264 27.91 -7.04 1.36
CA ASP A 264 26.67 -7.05 2.12
C ASP A 264 25.74 -8.23 1.74
N THR A 265 25.95 -8.80 0.54
CA THR A 265 25.25 -10.02 0.13
C THR A 265 25.67 -11.24 0.98
N GLN A 266 26.82 -11.19 1.68
CA GLN A 266 27.33 -12.26 2.51
C GLN A 266 26.79 -12.23 3.96
N ILE A 267 25.91 -11.30 4.29
CA ILE A 267 25.29 -11.23 5.62
C ILE A 267 24.36 -12.45 5.77
N GLU A 268 24.66 -13.29 6.77
CA GLU A 268 23.86 -14.49 7.10
C GLU A 268 22.77 -14.18 8.14
N ARG A 269 23.08 -13.25 9.04
CA ARG A 269 22.16 -12.80 10.10
C ARG A 269 22.45 -11.35 10.42
N MET A 270 21.40 -10.59 10.69
CA MET A 270 21.47 -9.21 11.18
C MET A 270 20.41 -9.02 12.25
N GLU A 271 20.80 -8.47 13.40
CA GLU A 271 19.89 -8.06 14.45
C GLU A 271 19.75 -6.54 14.41
N ILE A 272 18.52 -6.08 14.37
CA ILE A 272 18.16 -4.67 14.32
C ILE A 272 17.09 -4.36 15.35
N HIS A 273 17.02 -3.11 15.77
CA HIS A 273 15.85 -2.60 16.45
C HIS A 273 15.41 -1.27 15.84
N PHE A 274 14.15 -0.93 16.00
CA PHE A 274 13.58 0.33 15.55
C PHE A 274 12.40 0.72 16.43
N LYS A 275 12.15 2.03 16.48
CA LYS A 275 10.90 2.56 17.00
C LYS A 275 9.91 2.53 15.87
N PHE A 276 8.72 2.06 16.16
CA PHE A 276 7.62 2.21 15.23
C PHE A 276 6.73 3.36 15.70
N PRO A 277 6.23 4.18 14.78
CA PRO A 277 5.28 5.20 15.19
C PRO A 277 4.06 4.54 15.78
N VAL A 278 3.93 4.85 17.02
CA VAL A 278 2.83 4.67 17.96
C VAL A 278 1.78 3.64 17.58
N ASP A 279 1.87 2.55 18.28
CA ASP A 279 0.70 1.83 18.78
C ASP A 279 0.17 2.67 19.95
N ASP A 280 -0.90 3.42 19.72
CA ASP A 280 -1.56 4.23 20.74
C ASP A 280 -2.54 3.43 21.61
N GLY A 281 -2.35 2.10 21.65
CA GLY A 281 -3.08 1.20 22.54
C GLY A 281 -4.45 0.75 22.03
N ASP A 282 -4.89 1.20 20.85
CA ASP A 282 -6.22 0.92 20.31
C ASP A 282 -6.33 -0.37 19.48
N GLY A 283 -5.41 -1.32 19.68
CA GLY A 283 -5.54 -2.66 19.09
C GLY A 283 -5.18 -2.73 17.59
N VAL A 284 -4.35 -1.81 17.11
CA VAL A 284 -3.74 -1.95 15.78
C VAL A 284 -2.83 -3.19 15.80
N PRO A 285 -3.01 -4.16 14.89
CA PRO A 285 -2.20 -5.38 14.87
C PRO A 285 -0.71 -5.07 14.86
N PRO A 286 0.14 -5.93 15.42
CA PRO A 286 1.58 -5.75 15.36
C PRO A 286 1.99 -5.57 13.89
N LEU A 287 2.78 -4.55 13.65
CA LEU A 287 3.15 -4.14 12.30
C LEU A 287 4.08 -5.11 11.61
N LEU A 288 4.74 -5.95 12.38
CA LEU A 288 5.62 -6.98 11.88
C LEU A 288 5.44 -8.24 12.71
N ASP A 289 5.23 -9.35 12.02
CA ASP A 289 5.22 -10.68 12.61
C ASP A 289 6.44 -11.46 12.16
N SER A 290 6.83 -12.47 12.95
CA SER A 290 7.88 -13.39 12.55
C SER A 290 7.46 -14.17 11.30
N ASN A 291 8.37 -14.27 10.33
CA ASN A 291 8.15 -14.96 9.07
C ASN A 291 9.46 -15.57 8.52
N SER A 292 9.49 -15.97 7.25
CA SER A 292 10.71 -16.52 6.64
C SER A 292 11.88 -15.54 6.58
N TYR A 293 11.63 -14.24 6.57
CA TYR A 293 12.69 -13.20 6.50
C TYR A 293 13.27 -12.85 7.85
N HIS A 294 12.47 -12.88 8.90
CA HIS A 294 12.90 -12.40 10.22
C HIS A 294 12.09 -13.00 11.37
N ASP A 295 12.72 -13.10 12.52
CA ASP A 295 12.06 -13.24 13.80
C ASP A 295 11.88 -11.84 14.40
N VAL A 296 10.70 -11.55 14.93
CA VAL A 296 10.35 -10.22 15.46
C VAL A 296 9.93 -10.35 16.92
N VAL A 297 10.41 -9.43 17.74
CA VAL A 297 9.94 -9.25 19.13
C VAL A 297 9.59 -7.79 19.36
N ARG A 298 8.50 -7.56 20.07
CA ARG A 298 8.13 -6.22 20.56
C ARG A 298 8.88 -5.94 21.84
N TRP A 299 9.37 -4.71 21.99
CA TRP A 299 10.02 -4.25 23.22
C TRP A 299 9.35 -2.98 23.74
N GLU A 300 9.38 -2.82 25.09
CA GLU A 300 8.86 -1.66 25.78
C GLU A 300 9.90 -1.15 26.78
N LYS A 301 10.12 0.16 26.84
CA LYS A 301 10.98 0.80 27.80
C LYS A 301 10.41 2.15 28.23
N GLY A 302 9.79 2.18 29.41
CA GLY A 302 9.03 3.35 29.89
C GLY A 302 7.85 3.65 28.96
N LYS A 303 7.82 4.86 28.38
CA LYS A 303 6.79 5.26 27.41
C LYS A 303 7.17 4.95 25.94
N GLN A 304 8.29 4.28 25.70
CA GLN A 304 8.75 3.94 24.35
C GLN A 304 8.44 2.49 24.05
N THR A 305 7.85 2.27 22.90
CA THR A 305 7.62 0.93 22.33
C THR A 305 8.36 0.83 21.00
N GLY A 306 8.67 -0.38 20.58
CA GLY A 306 9.30 -0.64 19.30
C GLY A 306 9.45 -2.12 19.03
N TYR A 307 10.14 -2.42 17.96
CA TYR A 307 10.40 -3.79 17.51
C TYR A 307 11.89 -4.05 17.43
N ALA A 308 12.27 -5.29 17.70
CA ALA A 308 13.55 -5.83 17.30
C ALA A 308 13.31 -6.96 16.30
N ALA A 309 14.12 -7.03 15.25
CA ALA A 309 14.05 -8.06 14.24
C ALA A 309 15.42 -8.73 14.06
N ARG A 310 15.39 -10.06 13.96
CA ARG A 310 16.52 -10.86 13.53
C ARG A 310 16.32 -11.27 12.08
N LEU A 311 16.98 -10.59 11.17
CA LEU A 311 16.92 -10.86 9.74
C LEU A 311 17.66 -12.17 9.43
N LYS A 312 17.10 -12.96 8.52
CA LYS A 312 17.58 -14.29 8.11
C LYS A 312 18.00 -14.27 6.64
N SER A 313 19.09 -14.94 6.33
CA SER A 313 19.47 -15.15 4.94
C SER A 313 18.45 -16.00 4.20
N GLN A 314 18.07 -15.58 3.02
CA GLN A 314 17.19 -16.28 2.08
C GLN A 314 17.98 -16.96 0.96
N ARG A 315 19.27 -17.16 1.15
CA ARG A 315 20.11 -17.87 0.17
C ARG A 315 19.66 -19.30 -0.01
N LEU A 316 19.74 -19.77 -1.24
CA LEU A 316 19.50 -21.16 -1.53
C LEU A 316 20.73 -21.99 -1.12
N PRO A 317 20.55 -23.11 -0.42
CA PRO A 317 21.63 -24.09 -0.20
C PRO A 317 22.20 -24.57 -1.54
N GLU A 318 23.46 -25.00 -1.55
CA GLU A 318 24.10 -25.54 -2.76
C GLU A 318 23.40 -26.79 -3.30
N ASP A 319 22.89 -27.61 -2.38
CA ASP A 319 22.15 -28.85 -2.65
C ASP A 319 20.64 -28.65 -2.84
N PHE A 320 20.17 -27.39 -2.92
CA PHE A 320 18.75 -27.09 -3.12
C PHE A 320 18.23 -27.69 -4.42
N LYS A 321 17.27 -28.59 -4.29
CA LYS A 321 16.59 -29.24 -5.42
C LYS A 321 15.29 -28.52 -5.73
N ALA A 322 15.27 -27.80 -6.84
CA ALA A 322 14.05 -27.21 -7.37
C ALA A 322 13.20 -28.28 -8.10
N PRO A 323 11.88 -28.11 -8.17
CA PRO A 323 11.02 -28.93 -9.02
C PRO A 323 11.44 -28.87 -10.49
N ALA A 324 11.16 -29.93 -11.25
CA ALA A 324 11.32 -29.92 -12.69
C ALA A 324 10.51 -28.81 -13.35
N PHE A 325 10.98 -28.30 -14.47
CA PHE A 325 10.30 -27.25 -15.21
C PHE A 325 9.96 -27.75 -16.63
N PRO A 326 8.75 -27.52 -17.16
CA PRO A 326 7.60 -26.85 -16.51
C PRO A 326 7.08 -27.55 -15.26
N LEU A 327 6.45 -26.80 -14.33
CA LEU A 327 5.88 -27.38 -13.12
C LEU A 327 4.69 -28.29 -13.46
N GLU A 328 4.78 -29.57 -13.11
CA GLU A 328 3.66 -30.50 -13.27
C GLU A 328 2.56 -30.27 -12.22
N LYS A 329 2.94 -29.86 -11.04
CA LYS A 329 2.03 -29.58 -9.92
C LYS A 329 2.44 -28.29 -9.21
N VAL A 330 1.45 -27.49 -8.90
CA VAL A 330 1.59 -26.26 -8.09
C VAL A 330 0.84 -26.48 -6.78
N ASP A 331 1.46 -26.13 -5.67
CA ASP A 331 0.82 -26.14 -4.36
C ASP A 331 -0.45 -25.28 -4.37
N GLU A 332 -1.52 -25.75 -3.73
CA GLU A 332 -2.81 -25.07 -3.74
C GLU A 332 -2.72 -23.64 -3.19
N SER A 333 -1.91 -23.46 -2.14
CA SER A 333 -1.67 -22.13 -1.54
C SER A 333 -0.93 -21.17 -2.46
N ALA A 334 -0.16 -21.67 -3.42
CA ALA A 334 0.61 -20.88 -4.38
C ALA A 334 -0.16 -20.60 -5.69
N LYS A 335 -1.19 -21.36 -6.03
CA LYS A 335 -1.92 -21.26 -7.31
C LYS A 335 -2.48 -19.88 -7.59
N LYS A 336 -3.00 -19.19 -6.58
CA LYS A 336 -3.54 -17.82 -6.74
C LYS A 336 -2.52 -16.82 -7.31
N PHE A 337 -1.23 -17.09 -7.10
CA PHE A 337 -0.12 -16.26 -7.58
C PHE A 337 0.33 -16.59 -9.00
N LEU A 338 -0.46 -17.33 -9.77
CA LEU A 338 -0.34 -17.49 -11.23
C LEU A 338 -1.21 -16.47 -11.99
N ALA A 339 -2.25 -15.96 -11.36
CA ALA A 339 -3.19 -15.05 -12.01
C ALA A 339 -2.54 -13.71 -12.38
N ALA A 340 -2.95 -13.13 -13.49
CA ALA A 340 -2.58 -11.78 -13.87
C ALA A 340 -3.14 -10.76 -12.87
N THR A 341 -2.42 -9.66 -12.71
CA THR A 341 -2.88 -8.49 -11.96
C THR A 341 -2.68 -7.23 -12.80
N PRO A 342 -3.31 -6.09 -12.48
CA PRO A 342 -3.15 -4.86 -13.24
C PRO A 342 -1.70 -4.37 -13.35
N MET A 343 -0.86 -4.71 -12.37
CA MET A 343 0.57 -4.36 -12.38
C MET A 343 1.46 -5.43 -13.01
N CYS A 344 1.00 -6.68 -13.01
CA CYS A 344 1.76 -7.85 -13.47
C CYS A 344 0.91 -8.59 -14.53
N GLU A 345 0.90 -8.06 -15.75
CA GLU A 345 0.05 -8.51 -16.87
C GLU A 345 0.59 -9.81 -17.50
N SER A 346 0.57 -10.91 -16.74
CA SER A 346 1.13 -12.20 -17.16
C SER A 346 0.42 -12.84 -18.37
N GLU A 347 -0.80 -12.40 -18.68
CA GLU A 347 -1.58 -12.85 -19.84
C GLU A 347 -1.36 -11.99 -21.09
N ASP A 348 -0.51 -10.94 -21.00
CA ASP A 348 -0.14 -10.14 -22.15
C ASP A 348 0.67 -11.00 -23.14
N GLU A 349 0.26 -11.02 -24.41
CA GLU A 349 0.83 -11.90 -25.44
C GLU A 349 2.33 -11.63 -25.68
N VAL A 350 2.78 -10.37 -25.56
CA VAL A 350 4.18 -10.01 -25.75
C VAL A 350 5.02 -10.47 -24.57
N LEU A 351 4.52 -10.30 -23.35
CA LEU A 351 5.21 -10.77 -22.14
C LEU A 351 5.23 -12.30 -22.09
N ALA A 352 4.13 -12.96 -22.43
CA ALA A 352 4.05 -14.41 -22.48
C ALA A 352 5.01 -15.02 -23.52
N ALA A 353 5.05 -14.45 -24.73
CA ALA A 353 5.99 -14.89 -25.78
C ALA A 353 7.44 -14.68 -25.35
N LYS A 354 7.76 -13.54 -24.69
CA LYS A 354 9.09 -13.26 -24.17
C LYS A 354 9.47 -14.21 -23.05
N SER A 355 8.56 -14.48 -22.14
CA SER A 355 8.77 -15.44 -21.05
C SER A 355 9.12 -16.82 -21.61
N ALA A 356 8.31 -17.34 -22.53
CA ALA A 356 8.53 -18.63 -23.19
C ALA A 356 9.91 -18.72 -23.89
N ASP A 357 10.34 -17.63 -24.57
CA ASP A 357 11.66 -17.58 -25.21
C ASP A 357 12.80 -17.64 -24.19
N VAL A 358 12.68 -16.93 -23.06
CA VAL A 358 13.72 -16.91 -22.02
C VAL A 358 13.87 -18.27 -21.34
N VAL A 359 12.78 -18.96 -21.04
CA VAL A 359 12.82 -20.22 -20.27
C VAL A 359 12.89 -21.50 -21.11
N LYS A 360 12.90 -21.39 -22.45
CA LYS A 360 12.80 -22.56 -23.39
C LYS A 360 13.82 -23.67 -23.20
N LYS A 361 14.96 -23.38 -22.55
CA LYS A 361 16.03 -24.35 -22.30
C LYS A 361 16.19 -24.73 -20.84
N CYS A 362 15.36 -24.18 -19.96
CA CYS A 362 15.42 -24.44 -18.52
C CYS A 362 14.90 -25.86 -18.21
N LYS A 363 15.54 -26.53 -17.26
CA LYS A 363 15.21 -27.91 -16.88
C LYS A 363 14.49 -27.99 -15.53
N ASP A 364 14.71 -27.03 -14.68
CA ASP A 364 14.06 -26.92 -13.38
C ASP A 364 13.60 -25.48 -13.12
N ALA A 365 12.79 -25.32 -12.09
CA ALA A 365 12.19 -24.04 -11.75
C ALA A 365 13.22 -22.99 -11.28
N ARG A 366 14.36 -23.41 -10.70
CA ARG A 366 15.45 -22.50 -10.31
C ARG A 366 16.15 -21.94 -11.55
N ASP A 367 16.42 -22.80 -12.54
CA ASP A 367 17.00 -22.37 -13.82
C ASP A 367 16.09 -21.35 -14.50
N ALA A 368 14.78 -21.61 -14.54
CA ALA A 368 13.81 -20.70 -15.12
C ALA A 368 13.74 -19.35 -14.37
N ALA A 369 13.64 -19.37 -13.05
CA ALA A 369 13.65 -18.15 -12.23
C ALA A 369 14.95 -17.34 -12.40
N THR A 370 16.10 -18.04 -12.47
CA THR A 370 17.41 -17.39 -12.67
C THR A 370 17.54 -16.77 -14.06
N ALA A 371 17.04 -17.45 -15.08
CA ALA A 371 17.04 -16.93 -16.45
C ALA A 371 16.16 -15.68 -16.59
N LEU A 372 14.96 -15.71 -16.00
CA LEU A 372 14.05 -14.56 -15.97
C LEU A 372 14.61 -13.39 -15.17
N CYS A 373 15.17 -13.64 -13.98
CA CYS A 373 15.82 -12.61 -13.17
C CYS A 373 16.95 -11.92 -13.94
N LYS A 374 17.84 -12.68 -14.56
CA LYS A 374 18.93 -12.19 -15.39
C LYS A 374 18.44 -11.42 -16.62
N PHE A 375 17.35 -11.87 -17.24
CA PHE A 375 16.74 -11.17 -18.37
C PHE A 375 16.25 -9.80 -17.92
N VAL A 376 15.43 -9.71 -16.87
CA VAL A 376 14.87 -8.44 -16.38
C VAL A 376 15.97 -7.47 -15.96
N PHE A 377 16.98 -7.94 -15.20
CA PHE A 377 18.13 -7.14 -14.79
C PHE A 377 18.85 -6.46 -15.98
N ARG A 378 19.01 -7.19 -17.07
CA ARG A 378 19.69 -6.68 -18.27
C ARG A 378 18.79 -5.84 -19.15
N TYR A 379 17.52 -6.19 -19.21
CA TYR A 379 16.55 -5.55 -20.09
C TYR A 379 16.16 -4.16 -19.60
N LEU A 380 15.95 -3.99 -18.30
CA LEU A 380 15.73 -2.69 -17.66
C LEU A 380 17.05 -2.02 -17.25
N ALA A 381 17.96 -1.86 -18.21
CA ALA A 381 19.30 -1.33 -17.96
C ALA A 381 19.31 0.14 -17.50
N LYS A 382 18.31 0.93 -17.89
CA LYS A 382 18.11 2.29 -17.39
C LYS A 382 17.36 2.22 -16.06
N LYS A 383 18.10 2.16 -14.97
CA LYS A 383 17.59 2.14 -13.60
C LYS A 383 17.19 3.55 -13.12
N SER A 384 16.50 4.30 -13.95
CA SER A 384 15.96 5.62 -13.60
C SER A 384 14.50 5.47 -13.23
N GLY A 385 14.11 6.06 -12.12
CA GLY A 385 12.72 6.09 -11.70
C GLY A 385 11.82 6.72 -12.75
N ASN A 386 10.67 6.10 -12.97
CA ASN A 386 9.56 6.75 -13.65
C ASN A 386 8.93 7.77 -12.70
N SER A 387 8.24 8.75 -13.26
CA SER A 387 7.44 9.69 -12.50
C SER A 387 6.17 9.06 -11.88
N GLY A 388 5.94 7.77 -12.06
CA GLY A 388 4.85 6.98 -11.53
C GLY A 388 5.23 5.50 -11.49
N THR A 389 4.32 4.63 -11.04
CA THR A 389 4.51 3.18 -11.01
C THR A 389 4.10 2.60 -12.37
N ALA A 390 5.05 2.14 -13.18
CA ALA A 390 4.77 1.51 -14.46
C ALA A 390 4.31 0.04 -14.28
N THR A 391 3.38 -0.41 -15.11
CA THR A 391 3.03 -1.83 -15.15
C THR A 391 4.17 -2.66 -15.77
N ALA A 392 4.11 -3.97 -15.63
CA ALA A 392 5.11 -4.87 -16.23
C ALA A 392 5.22 -4.67 -17.75
N ARG A 393 4.09 -4.50 -18.45
CA ARG A 393 4.06 -4.26 -19.88
C ARG A 393 4.67 -2.92 -20.25
N GLN A 394 4.37 -1.87 -19.52
CA GLN A 394 4.95 -0.54 -19.76
C GLN A 394 6.45 -0.52 -19.50
N ALA A 395 6.91 -1.13 -18.39
CA ALA A 395 8.33 -1.27 -18.09
C ALA A 395 9.07 -2.02 -19.23
N TYR A 396 8.43 -3.07 -19.75
CA TYR A 396 8.97 -3.82 -20.90
C TYR A 396 9.10 -2.94 -22.14
N ASP A 397 8.07 -2.19 -22.51
CA ASP A 397 8.09 -1.35 -23.71
C ASP A 397 9.09 -0.19 -23.61
N GLU A 398 9.18 0.45 -22.43
CA GLU A 398 10.07 1.58 -22.19
C GLU A 398 11.52 1.17 -21.87
N LYS A 399 11.79 -0.08 -21.54
CA LYS A 399 13.11 -0.64 -21.16
C LYS A 399 13.79 0.13 -20.03
N LYS A 400 13.02 0.67 -19.12
CA LYS A 400 13.47 1.43 -17.95
C LYS A 400 12.59 1.15 -16.75
N GLY A 401 13.10 1.38 -15.56
CA GLY A 401 12.36 1.24 -14.32
C GLY A 401 13.27 1.19 -13.11
N ASP A 402 12.70 1.42 -11.94
CA ASP A 402 13.34 1.21 -10.64
C ASP A 402 13.02 -0.18 -10.07
N CYS A 403 13.15 -0.35 -8.77
CA CYS A 403 12.91 -1.65 -8.11
C CYS A 403 11.47 -2.16 -8.30
N THR A 404 10.49 -1.27 -8.38
CA THR A 404 9.08 -1.62 -8.54
C THR A 404 8.81 -2.25 -9.91
N GLU A 405 9.32 -1.64 -10.97
CA GLU A 405 9.19 -2.16 -12.34
C GLU A 405 9.98 -3.44 -12.55
N HIS A 406 11.17 -3.58 -11.92
CA HIS A 406 11.91 -4.83 -11.96
C HIS A 406 11.13 -5.97 -11.29
N ALA A 407 10.51 -5.71 -10.14
CA ALA A 407 9.70 -6.69 -9.45
C ALA A 407 8.44 -7.06 -10.26
N ALA A 408 7.70 -6.07 -10.75
CA ALA A 408 6.49 -6.29 -11.54
C ALA A 408 6.76 -7.07 -12.83
N LEU A 409 7.81 -6.70 -13.58
CA LEU A 409 8.17 -7.40 -14.82
C LEU A 409 8.65 -8.83 -14.54
N PHE A 410 9.44 -9.06 -13.50
CA PHE A 410 9.84 -10.40 -13.11
C PHE A 410 8.62 -11.26 -12.77
N VAL A 411 7.70 -10.75 -11.94
CA VAL A 411 6.49 -11.47 -11.54
C VAL A 411 5.60 -11.80 -12.74
N ALA A 412 5.38 -10.84 -13.63
CA ALA A 412 4.58 -11.07 -14.84
C ALA A 412 5.19 -12.17 -15.72
N LEU A 413 6.50 -12.13 -15.98
CA LEU A 413 7.19 -13.15 -16.77
C LEU A 413 7.24 -14.51 -16.07
N ALA A 414 7.41 -14.56 -14.74
CA ALA A 414 7.39 -15.80 -13.98
C ALA A 414 6.01 -16.47 -14.03
N ARG A 415 4.95 -15.71 -13.81
CA ARG A 415 3.55 -16.19 -13.91
C ARG A 415 3.23 -16.68 -15.32
N ALA A 416 3.65 -15.94 -16.35
CA ALA A 416 3.51 -16.35 -17.76
C ALA A 416 4.25 -17.65 -18.08
N ALA A 417 5.35 -17.95 -17.37
CA ALA A 417 6.07 -19.23 -17.46
C ALA A 417 5.43 -20.35 -16.63
N GLY A 418 4.33 -20.10 -15.92
CA GLY A 418 3.69 -21.05 -15.02
C GLY A 418 4.37 -21.18 -13.65
N LEU A 419 5.23 -20.24 -13.27
CA LEU A 419 5.84 -20.16 -11.94
C LEU A 419 5.04 -19.18 -11.07
N PRO A 420 4.42 -19.63 -9.96
CA PRO A 420 3.78 -18.72 -9.02
C PRO A 420 4.78 -17.71 -8.50
N ALA A 421 4.45 -16.42 -8.58
CA ALA A 421 5.31 -15.36 -8.12
C ALA A 421 4.50 -14.19 -7.56
N ARG A 422 5.08 -13.40 -6.66
CA ARG A 422 4.43 -12.26 -6.02
C ARG A 422 5.40 -11.12 -5.75
N CYS A 423 4.88 -9.89 -5.74
CA CYS A 423 5.62 -8.69 -5.41
C CYS A 423 5.68 -8.48 -3.89
N VAL A 424 6.81 -7.97 -3.42
CA VAL A 424 7.10 -7.71 -2.00
C VAL A 424 7.66 -6.31 -1.85
N SER A 425 7.32 -5.63 -0.76
CA SER A 425 7.94 -4.36 -0.37
C SER A 425 8.45 -4.35 1.06
N GLY A 426 9.48 -3.53 1.29
CA GLY A 426 10.14 -3.38 2.58
C GLY A 426 11.33 -2.43 2.53
N THR A 427 12.33 -2.69 3.35
CA THR A 427 13.62 -1.98 3.27
C THR A 427 14.76 -2.96 3.10
N VAL A 428 15.83 -2.50 2.44
CA VAL A 428 17.07 -3.25 2.26
C VAL A 428 18.25 -2.44 2.79
N TYR A 429 19.15 -3.11 3.53
CA TYR A 429 20.44 -2.54 3.89
C TYR A 429 21.38 -2.58 2.68
N LEU A 430 21.98 -1.43 2.38
CA LEU A 430 22.93 -1.24 1.28
C LEU A 430 24.20 -0.61 1.85
N ALA A 431 25.35 -1.27 1.66
CA ALA A 431 26.65 -0.76 2.07
C ALA A 431 27.42 -0.25 0.84
N GLY A 432 27.88 1.00 0.92
CA GLY A 432 28.93 1.54 0.10
C GLY A 432 30.31 1.37 0.75
N LYS A 433 31.30 2.10 0.27
CA LYS A 433 32.67 2.02 0.81
C LYS A 433 32.77 2.66 2.19
N ASP A 434 32.18 3.84 2.37
CA ASP A 434 32.32 4.68 3.55
C ASP A 434 30.99 5.05 4.18
N GLU A 435 29.87 4.65 3.57
CA GLU A 435 28.52 4.95 4.00
C GLU A 435 27.58 3.76 3.78
N ALA A 436 26.51 3.69 4.55
CA ALA A 436 25.49 2.67 4.41
C ALA A 436 24.09 3.24 4.66
N PHE A 437 23.09 2.64 4.01
CA PHE A 437 21.72 3.10 4.06
C PHE A 437 20.74 1.94 4.22
N TRP A 438 19.60 2.25 4.80
CA TRP A 438 18.37 1.50 4.65
C TRP A 438 17.55 2.14 3.54
N GLY A 439 17.45 1.49 2.39
CA GLY A 439 16.64 1.96 1.26
C GLY A 439 15.28 1.29 1.24
N TYR A 440 14.21 2.04 0.96
CA TYR A 440 12.92 1.42 0.61
C TYR A 440 13.04 0.70 -0.71
N HIS A 441 12.56 -0.55 -0.75
CA HIS A 441 12.82 -1.43 -1.86
C HIS A 441 11.62 -2.33 -2.16
N ALA A 442 11.47 -2.67 -3.45
CA ALA A 442 10.56 -3.68 -3.94
C ALA A 442 11.35 -4.83 -4.57
N TRP A 443 10.91 -6.04 -4.29
CA TRP A 443 11.49 -7.27 -4.84
C TRP A 443 10.39 -8.28 -5.11
N SER A 444 10.75 -9.52 -5.42
CA SER A 444 9.80 -10.56 -5.75
C SER A 444 10.06 -11.82 -4.95
N GLU A 445 9.06 -12.67 -4.84
CA GLU A 445 9.20 -14.08 -4.49
C GLU A 445 8.67 -14.96 -5.61
N VAL A 446 9.30 -16.12 -5.78
CA VAL A 446 8.89 -17.16 -6.73
C VAL A 446 8.79 -18.50 -6.04
N TRP A 447 7.82 -19.32 -6.43
CA TRP A 447 7.62 -20.65 -5.88
C TRP A 447 8.52 -21.68 -6.60
N LEU A 448 9.48 -22.22 -5.85
CA LEU A 448 10.42 -23.27 -6.31
C LEU A 448 10.29 -24.55 -5.44
N GLY A 449 9.04 -24.97 -5.13
CA GLY A 449 8.74 -25.93 -4.09
C GLY A 449 8.65 -25.31 -2.69
N ARG A 450 9.13 -24.12 -2.54
CA ARG A 450 8.94 -23.16 -1.45
C ARG A 450 9.08 -21.74 -2.00
N TRP A 451 8.67 -20.74 -1.26
CA TRP A 451 8.91 -19.35 -1.63
C TRP A 451 10.40 -19.00 -1.55
N VAL A 452 10.93 -18.41 -2.61
CA VAL A 452 12.32 -17.98 -2.74
C VAL A 452 12.36 -16.52 -3.18
N VAL A 453 13.15 -15.74 -2.50
CA VAL A 453 13.34 -14.32 -2.81
C VAL A 453 14.11 -14.14 -4.10
N VAL A 454 13.61 -13.25 -4.96
CA VAL A 454 14.26 -12.82 -6.20
C VAL A 454 14.32 -11.31 -6.25
N ASP A 455 15.52 -10.77 -6.37
CA ASP A 455 15.72 -9.35 -6.60
C ASP A 455 16.31 -9.13 -8.00
N ALA A 456 15.42 -8.82 -8.94
CA ALA A 456 15.81 -8.58 -10.32
C ALA A 456 16.54 -7.23 -10.51
N THR A 457 16.49 -6.31 -9.55
CA THR A 457 17.22 -5.04 -9.58
C THR A 457 18.72 -5.24 -9.45
N VAL A 458 19.13 -6.30 -8.75
CA VAL A 458 20.54 -6.65 -8.50
C VAL A 458 20.90 -8.06 -8.99
N ASN A 459 20.04 -8.68 -9.80
CA ASN A 459 20.24 -10.02 -10.41
C ASN A 459 20.54 -11.12 -9.37
N GLN A 460 19.72 -11.21 -8.30
CA GLN A 460 19.89 -12.21 -7.25
C GLN A 460 18.67 -13.12 -7.15
N VAL A 461 18.92 -14.44 -7.05
CA VAL A 461 17.95 -15.47 -6.67
C VAL A 461 18.44 -16.07 -5.36
N GLY A 462 17.69 -15.83 -4.28
CA GLY A 462 18.17 -16.00 -2.91
C GLY A 462 19.09 -14.84 -2.48
N VAL A 463 18.82 -14.24 -1.34
CA VAL A 463 19.48 -13.00 -0.88
C VAL A 463 20.06 -13.17 0.53
N GLY A 464 21.00 -12.32 0.93
CA GLY A 464 21.53 -12.25 2.28
C GLY A 464 20.52 -11.70 3.30
N ALA A 465 20.88 -11.74 4.59
CA ALA A 465 20.05 -11.27 5.71
C ALA A 465 20.08 -9.73 5.82
N ARG A 466 19.68 -9.03 4.77
CA ARG A 466 19.65 -7.56 4.68
C ARG A 466 18.30 -6.97 4.27
N TYR A 467 17.29 -7.84 4.10
CA TYR A 467 15.93 -7.48 3.69
C TYR A 467 15.00 -7.51 4.89
N LEU A 468 14.41 -6.38 5.21
CA LEU A 468 13.34 -6.27 6.20
C LEU A 468 12.02 -6.20 5.46
N PHE A 469 11.26 -7.29 5.52
CA PHE A 469 9.96 -7.43 4.88
C PHE A 469 8.90 -6.56 5.58
N PHE A 470 8.05 -5.90 4.80
CA PHE A 470 6.88 -5.19 5.31
C PHE A 470 5.57 -5.84 4.88
N GLN A 471 5.39 -6.07 3.58
CA GLN A 471 4.13 -6.55 3.04
C GLN A 471 4.28 -7.20 1.67
N TYR A 472 3.26 -7.98 1.31
CA TYR A 472 3.04 -8.41 -0.07
C TYR A 472 2.24 -7.33 -0.82
N ASP A 473 2.64 -7.06 -2.06
CA ASP A 473 1.99 -6.07 -2.92
C ASP A 473 1.06 -6.75 -3.93
N GLU A 474 0.15 -7.59 -3.42
CA GLU A 474 -0.77 -8.39 -4.22
C GLU A 474 -2.22 -8.06 -3.89
N PRO A 475 -3.14 -8.10 -4.89
CA PRO A 475 -4.57 -7.96 -4.64
C PRO A 475 -5.07 -9.02 -3.65
N GLY A 476 -5.85 -8.61 -2.67
CA GLY A 476 -6.40 -9.48 -1.65
C GLY A 476 -5.45 -9.86 -0.51
N GLU A 477 -4.18 -9.49 -0.56
CA GLU A 477 -3.25 -9.63 0.55
C GLU A 477 -3.36 -8.40 1.46
N THR A 478 -4.14 -8.53 2.52
CA THR A 478 -4.41 -7.41 3.45
C THR A 478 -3.45 -7.34 4.61
N GLU A 479 -2.75 -8.44 4.90
CA GLU A 479 -1.78 -8.51 5.98
C GLU A 479 -0.60 -7.58 5.70
N GLY A 480 -0.48 -6.56 6.52
CA GLY A 480 0.57 -5.54 6.40
C GLY A 480 0.28 -4.41 5.43
N SER A 481 -0.91 -4.36 4.84
CA SER A 481 -1.32 -3.24 4.00
C SER A 481 -1.04 -1.89 4.67
N GLY A 482 -0.43 -0.97 3.91
CA GLY A 482 -0.06 0.35 4.42
C GLY A 482 1.19 0.40 5.30
N ARG A 483 1.85 -0.72 5.64
CA ARG A 483 3.10 -0.70 6.46
C ARG A 483 4.20 0.14 5.82
N THR A 484 4.46 -0.06 4.53
CA THR A 484 5.46 0.73 3.80
C THR A 484 5.17 2.23 3.87
N ALA A 485 3.91 2.60 3.67
CA ALA A 485 3.50 4.00 3.75
C ALA A 485 3.67 4.59 5.15
N ARG A 486 3.34 3.83 6.19
CA ARG A 486 3.53 4.25 7.60
C ARG A 486 5.00 4.42 7.94
N CYS A 487 5.87 3.52 7.49
CA CYS A 487 7.32 3.64 7.67
C CYS A 487 7.86 4.91 7.00
N LEU A 488 7.47 5.15 5.76
CA LEU A 488 7.88 6.35 5.00
C LEU A 488 7.42 7.67 5.64
N SER A 489 6.24 7.65 6.27
CA SER A 489 5.63 8.86 6.86
C SER A 489 6.20 9.25 8.20
N ASN A 490 6.81 8.32 8.95
CA ASN A 490 7.10 8.45 10.37
C ASN A 490 8.60 8.36 10.74
N ASP A 491 9.49 8.73 9.85
CA ASP A 491 10.95 8.76 10.07
C ASP A 491 11.49 7.42 10.66
N PHE A 492 10.99 6.32 10.11
CA PHE A 492 11.42 4.98 10.46
C PHE A 492 12.90 4.78 10.13
N THR A 493 13.71 4.35 11.11
CA THR A 493 15.12 4.07 10.91
C THR A 493 15.51 2.82 11.70
N PRO A 494 15.85 1.71 11.04
CA PRO A 494 16.40 0.55 11.70
C PRO A 494 17.81 0.81 12.22
N ILE A 495 18.07 0.41 13.46
CA ILE A 495 19.38 0.48 14.11
C ILE A 495 19.96 -0.93 14.15
N ILE A 496 21.15 -1.12 13.59
CA ILE A 496 21.86 -2.41 13.61
C ILE A 496 22.48 -2.61 15.00
N ASP A 497 22.19 -3.76 15.61
CA ASP A 497 22.75 -4.17 16.91
C ASP A 497 23.88 -5.20 16.73
N ALA A 498 23.69 -6.16 15.82
CA ALA A 498 24.66 -7.20 15.55
C ALA A 498 24.52 -7.75 14.12
N TYR A 499 25.56 -8.35 13.62
CA TYR A 499 25.53 -9.06 12.34
C TYR A 499 26.50 -10.25 12.32
N ARG A 500 26.26 -11.20 11.42
CA ARG A 500 27.15 -12.29 11.11
C ARG A 500 27.33 -12.42 9.60
N LEU A 501 28.57 -12.42 9.16
CA LEU A 501 28.95 -12.74 7.77
C LEU A 501 29.17 -14.24 7.59
N LYS A 502 29.05 -14.73 6.37
CA LYS A 502 29.27 -16.13 6.02
C LYS A 502 30.64 -16.59 6.47
N GLY A 503 30.67 -17.64 7.30
CA GLY A 503 31.90 -18.24 7.81
C GLY A 503 32.66 -17.40 8.84
N ARG A 504 32.01 -16.39 9.44
CA ARG A 504 32.59 -15.56 10.52
C ARG A 504 31.76 -15.60 11.78
N ASP A 505 32.38 -15.24 12.92
CA ASP A 505 31.68 -15.06 14.17
C ASP A 505 30.73 -13.85 14.13
N GLU A 506 29.79 -13.81 15.06
CA GLU A 506 28.89 -12.68 15.22
C GLU A 506 29.65 -11.45 15.73
N PHE A 507 29.48 -10.34 15.07
CA PHE A 507 29.94 -9.04 15.51
C PHE A 507 28.80 -8.24 16.12
N ARG A 508 28.99 -7.71 17.32
CA ARG A 508 28.01 -6.87 18.00
C ARG A 508 28.56 -5.45 18.15
N LEU A 509 27.74 -4.47 17.78
CA LEU A 509 28.10 -3.06 17.82
C LEU A 509 28.16 -2.54 19.26
N GLU A 510 29.03 -1.56 19.54
CA GLU A 510 29.04 -0.85 20.78
C GLU A 510 27.68 -0.18 21.04
N ASN A 511 27.25 -0.16 22.31
CA ASN A 511 25.94 0.36 22.72
C ASN A 511 24.72 -0.31 22.09
N SER A 512 24.88 -1.48 21.46
CA SER A 512 23.80 -2.27 20.93
C SER A 512 22.85 -2.80 21.99
N LYS A 513 21.59 -2.99 21.63
CA LYS A 513 20.60 -3.67 22.48
C LYS A 513 20.67 -5.18 22.26
N LYS A 514 20.35 -5.95 23.31
CA LYS A 514 20.15 -7.40 23.21
C LYS A 514 18.67 -7.70 23.37
N PHE A 515 18.17 -8.54 22.51
CA PHE A 515 16.79 -9.00 22.50
C PHE A 515 16.75 -10.53 22.49
N GLU A 516 15.76 -11.12 23.16
CA GLU A 516 15.51 -12.56 23.13
C GLU A 516 14.51 -12.86 22.03
N PHE A 517 14.98 -13.49 20.96
CA PHE A 517 14.14 -13.99 19.87
C PHE A 517 13.77 -15.43 20.17
N ARG A 518 12.48 -15.73 20.14
CA ARG A 518 11.94 -17.06 20.32
C ARG A 518 11.91 -17.85 19.02
#